data_796d3b66ad3951d1efe4df9f4d50033c
#
_entry.id   796d3b66ad3951d1efe4df9f4d50033c
#
_cell.length_a   1.000
_cell.length_b   1.000
_cell.length_c   1.000
_cell.angle_alpha   90.00
_cell.angle_beta   90.00
_cell.angle_gamma   90.00
#
_symmetry.space_group_name_H-M   'P 1'
#
loop_
_entity.id
_entity.type
_entity.pdbx_description
1 polymer ?
#
loop_
_entity_poly.entity_id
_entity_poly.type
_entity_poly.pdbx_seq_one_letter_code
_entity_poly.pdbx_strand_id
1 'polypeptide(L)'
;MTTPDVDGAARFLAGNARVLDRRRFERLFSGGDARPVRDAVAAFRNSDGGFGHALEPDGRTPASQPAAVAMALGTLDEADAWDEELVAGACDWLAANAPAEGGASFVEPTVEGWPRAPWWEAEEGRPASLFTTGQIASTLHARRVEHRWLDGATDLLWRRIDDLDDPGPYGFRGVLRFLQHVPDRGRAEQAFERGGRLLFDRDMVALDPDAEGEVHTPLDFAPNPDSIARRLFDEATIEAHLDHLAGGQADDGGWTFNWLAWSPVAASEWRGSLTVDALRTLRANGRL
;
A
#
# COMPACT_ATOMS: atom_id res chain seq x y z
N MET A 1 11.82 -1.41 25.89
CA MET A 1 11.78 -1.24 24.43
C MET A 1 12.59 -2.35 23.78
N THR A 2 11.96 -3.17 22.95
CA THR A 2 12.64 -4.19 22.15
C THR A 2 13.26 -3.49 20.95
N THR A 3 14.56 -3.69 20.70
CA THR A 3 15.21 -3.18 19.48
C THR A 3 15.14 -4.28 18.43
N PRO A 4 14.59 -4.03 17.24
CA PRO A 4 14.54 -5.03 16.16
C PRO A 4 15.94 -5.45 15.70
N ASP A 5 16.08 -6.75 15.39
CA ASP A 5 17.31 -7.32 14.79
C ASP A 5 17.28 -7.11 13.27
N VAL A 6 17.89 -6.01 12.80
CA VAL A 6 17.98 -5.69 11.36
C VAL A 6 18.80 -6.75 10.61
N ASP A 7 19.84 -7.32 11.23
CA ASP A 7 20.63 -8.40 10.63
C ASP A 7 19.81 -9.70 10.53
N GLY A 8 18.97 -9.97 11.55
CA GLY A 8 17.98 -11.05 11.50
C GLY A 8 17.02 -10.90 10.33
N ALA A 9 16.47 -9.70 10.16
CA ALA A 9 15.60 -9.39 9.03
C ALA A 9 16.32 -9.55 7.67
N ALA A 10 17.57 -9.13 7.57
CA ALA A 10 18.38 -9.34 6.37
C ALA A 10 18.57 -10.84 6.05
N ARG A 11 18.85 -11.67 7.06
CA ARG A 11 18.96 -13.13 6.90
C ARG A 11 17.64 -13.76 6.46
N PHE A 12 16.53 -13.35 7.10
CA PHE A 12 15.19 -13.81 6.72
C PHE A 12 14.88 -13.48 5.26
N LEU A 13 15.05 -12.21 4.86
CA LEU A 13 14.81 -11.76 3.49
C LEU A 13 15.69 -12.50 2.48
N ALA A 14 16.97 -12.70 2.77
CA ALA A 14 17.88 -13.41 1.89
C ALA A 14 17.45 -14.85 1.62
N GLY A 15 16.91 -15.54 2.64
CA GLY A 15 16.49 -16.94 2.55
C GLY A 15 15.07 -17.18 2.04
N ASN A 16 14.15 -16.20 2.22
CA ASN A 16 12.72 -16.47 2.08
C ASN A 16 11.97 -15.49 1.15
N ALA A 17 12.49 -14.27 0.94
CA ALA A 17 11.75 -13.22 0.24
C ALA A 17 12.01 -13.23 -1.28
N ARG A 18 11.08 -12.60 -2.02
CA ARG A 18 11.24 -12.32 -3.45
C ARG A 18 12.49 -11.47 -3.69
N VAL A 19 13.02 -11.54 -4.90
CA VAL A 19 14.12 -10.67 -5.33
C VAL A 19 13.76 -9.19 -5.10
N LEU A 20 12.52 -8.80 -5.41
CA LEU A 20 12.04 -7.44 -5.20
C LEU A 20 12.21 -6.97 -3.75
N ASP A 21 11.75 -7.75 -2.77
CA ASP A 21 11.78 -7.35 -1.36
C ASP A 21 13.22 -7.32 -0.82
N ARG A 22 14.10 -8.21 -1.32
CA ARG A 22 15.55 -8.14 -1.03
C ARG A 22 16.17 -6.86 -1.55
N ARG A 23 15.84 -6.44 -2.78
CA ARG A 23 16.34 -5.20 -3.38
C ARG A 23 15.80 -3.95 -2.69
N ARG A 24 14.52 -3.99 -2.26
CA ARG A 24 13.94 -2.94 -1.41
C ARG A 24 14.75 -2.78 -0.10
N PHE A 25 15.00 -3.89 0.59
CA PHE A 25 15.80 -3.87 1.82
C PHE A 25 17.22 -3.34 1.59
N GLU A 26 17.94 -3.85 0.58
CA GLU A 26 19.29 -3.40 0.25
C GLU A 26 19.32 -1.89 -0.02
N ARG A 27 18.37 -1.37 -0.80
CA ARG A 27 18.24 0.05 -1.10
C ARG A 27 17.98 0.89 0.15
N LEU A 28 17.04 0.45 0.96
CA LEU A 28 16.53 1.22 2.07
C LEU A 28 17.44 1.13 3.31
N PHE A 29 18.09 0.01 3.57
CA PHE A 29 18.79 -0.23 4.83
C PHE A 29 20.30 -0.52 4.69
N SER A 30 20.79 -0.77 3.49
CA SER A 30 22.20 -1.14 3.26
C SER A 30 22.92 -0.21 2.29
N GLY A 31 22.33 0.95 1.94
CA GLY A 31 22.94 1.91 1.01
C GLY A 31 23.03 1.42 -0.44
N GLY A 32 22.20 0.44 -0.83
CA GLY A 32 22.13 -0.09 -2.19
C GLY A 32 21.64 0.94 -3.22
N ASP A 33 21.91 0.66 -4.49
CA ASP A 33 21.44 1.46 -5.63
C ASP A 33 19.91 1.29 -5.83
N ALA A 34 19.24 2.31 -6.36
CA ALA A 34 17.82 2.28 -6.72
C ALA A 34 17.53 1.43 -7.96
N ARG A 35 18.50 1.34 -8.90
CA ARG A 35 18.36 0.61 -10.15
C ARG A 35 17.95 -0.86 -9.98
N PRO A 36 18.52 -1.67 -9.06
CA PRO A 36 18.08 -3.05 -8.86
C PRO A 36 16.63 -3.18 -8.41
N VAL A 37 16.09 -2.18 -7.67
CA VAL A 37 14.65 -2.14 -7.30
C VAL A 37 13.81 -1.90 -8.56
N ARG A 38 14.16 -0.89 -9.35
CA ARG A 38 13.47 -0.58 -10.61
C ARG A 38 13.46 -1.80 -11.55
N ASP A 39 14.60 -2.44 -11.74
CA ASP A 39 14.73 -3.61 -12.63
C ASP A 39 13.89 -4.79 -12.12
N ALA A 40 13.80 -4.98 -10.79
CA ALA A 40 12.94 -5.99 -10.19
C ALA A 40 11.44 -5.69 -10.36
N VAL A 41 11.03 -4.42 -10.24
CA VAL A 41 9.64 -3.99 -10.54
C VAL A 41 9.33 -4.17 -12.03
N ALA A 42 10.24 -3.80 -12.91
CA ALA A 42 10.07 -3.93 -14.36
C ALA A 42 9.83 -5.39 -14.83
N ALA A 43 10.32 -6.39 -14.07
CA ALA A 43 10.08 -7.80 -14.37
C ALA A 43 8.60 -8.22 -14.25
N PHE A 44 7.76 -7.43 -13.58
CA PHE A 44 6.32 -7.66 -13.46
C PHE A 44 5.48 -6.86 -14.47
N ARG A 45 6.13 -6.05 -15.33
CA ARG A 45 5.46 -5.26 -16.35
C ARG A 45 5.00 -6.12 -17.53
N ASN A 46 3.79 -5.88 -17.98
CA ASN A 46 3.25 -6.45 -19.21
C ASN A 46 3.46 -5.53 -20.42
N SER A 47 3.29 -6.08 -21.63
CA SER A 47 3.39 -5.32 -22.88
C SER A 47 2.30 -4.27 -23.05
N ASP A 48 1.20 -4.34 -22.27
CA ASP A 48 0.13 -3.35 -22.22
C ASP A 48 0.48 -2.12 -21.33
N GLY A 49 1.64 -2.16 -20.67
CA GLY A 49 2.11 -1.10 -19.78
C GLY A 49 1.73 -1.27 -18.30
N GLY A 50 0.74 -2.12 -18.00
CA GLY A 50 0.35 -2.45 -16.63
C GLY A 50 1.26 -3.48 -15.97
N PHE A 51 0.92 -3.89 -14.76
CA PHE A 51 1.67 -4.83 -13.94
C PHE A 51 0.80 -6.00 -13.50
N GLY A 52 1.38 -7.21 -13.51
CA GLY A 52 0.72 -8.45 -13.13
C GLY A 52 1.69 -9.45 -12.53
N HIS A 53 1.62 -10.72 -12.95
CA HIS A 53 2.58 -11.78 -12.60
C HIS A 53 2.76 -11.99 -11.08
N ALA A 54 1.68 -11.82 -10.32
CA ALA A 54 1.69 -11.91 -8.87
C ALA A 54 2.64 -10.89 -8.18
N LEU A 55 2.79 -9.69 -8.74
CA LEU A 55 3.46 -8.60 -8.03
C LEU A 55 2.73 -8.31 -6.72
N GLU A 56 1.41 -8.27 -6.75
CA GLU A 56 0.57 -8.34 -5.56
C GLU A 56 0.30 -9.81 -5.23
N PRO A 57 0.67 -10.30 -4.03
CA PRO A 57 0.72 -11.74 -3.74
C PRO A 57 -0.62 -12.47 -3.72
N ASP A 58 -1.74 -11.76 -3.60
CA ASP A 58 -3.06 -12.37 -3.47
C ASP A 58 -3.68 -12.78 -4.81
N GLY A 59 -3.12 -12.34 -5.95
CA GLY A 59 -3.55 -12.76 -7.28
C GLY A 59 -2.43 -13.34 -8.11
N ARG A 60 -2.63 -14.55 -8.69
CA ARG A 60 -1.62 -15.25 -9.51
C ARG A 60 -1.79 -15.06 -11.02
N THR A 61 -2.71 -14.19 -11.43
CA THR A 61 -2.87 -13.88 -12.84
C THR A 61 -1.61 -13.22 -13.41
N PRO A 62 -1.16 -13.61 -14.62
CA PRO A 62 -0.10 -12.87 -15.32
C PRO A 62 -0.62 -11.54 -15.88
N ALA A 63 -1.94 -11.40 -16.08
CA ALA A 63 -2.52 -10.18 -16.63
C ALA A 63 -2.38 -8.99 -15.67
N SER A 64 -2.35 -7.80 -16.24
CA SER A 64 -2.25 -6.55 -15.49
C SER A 64 -3.45 -6.34 -14.56
N GLN A 65 -3.17 -5.90 -13.32
CA GLN A 65 -4.15 -5.67 -12.26
C GLN A 65 -3.91 -4.31 -11.59
N PRO A 66 -4.97 -3.58 -11.21
CA PRO A 66 -4.82 -2.27 -10.56
C PRO A 66 -4.06 -2.35 -9.23
N ALA A 67 -4.28 -3.39 -8.42
CA ALA A 67 -3.56 -3.62 -7.18
C ALA A 67 -2.05 -3.83 -7.42
N ALA A 68 -1.67 -4.55 -8.49
CA ALA A 68 -0.27 -4.70 -8.88
C ALA A 68 0.35 -3.38 -9.36
N VAL A 69 -0.43 -2.54 -10.08
CA VAL A 69 0.02 -1.18 -10.46
C VAL A 69 0.25 -0.33 -9.21
N ALA A 70 -0.67 -0.36 -8.24
CA ALA A 70 -0.50 0.38 -6.98
C ALA A 70 0.77 -0.04 -6.23
N MET A 71 1.06 -1.36 -6.17
CA MET A 71 2.27 -1.88 -5.55
C MET A 71 3.53 -1.49 -6.32
N ALA A 72 3.52 -1.54 -7.66
CA ALA A 72 4.64 -1.13 -8.50
C ALA A 72 5.00 0.35 -8.25
N LEU A 73 4.02 1.25 -8.38
CA LEU A 73 4.22 2.68 -8.20
C LEU A 73 4.68 3.02 -6.77
N GLY A 74 4.06 2.41 -5.76
CA GLY A 74 4.46 2.57 -4.37
C GLY A 74 5.91 2.11 -4.11
N THR A 75 6.31 0.98 -4.69
CA THR A 75 7.70 0.46 -4.56
C THR A 75 8.72 1.35 -5.26
N LEU A 76 8.40 1.86 -6.44
CA LEU A 76 9.27 2.80 -7.16
C LEU A 76 9.45 4.11 -6.38
N ASP A 77 8.37 4.60 -5.77
CA ASP A 77 8.37 5.82 -4.96
C ASP A 77 9.21 5.65 -3.68
N GLU A 78 8.93 4.63 -2.88
CA GLU A 78 9.58 4.40 -1.59
C GLU A 78 11.10 4.19 -1.69
N ALA A 79 11.55 3.54 -2.78
CA ALA A 79 12.96 3.25 -3.04
C ALA A 79 13.69 4.37 -3.76
N ASP A 80 12.99 5.47 -4.09
CA ASP A 80 13.49 6.53 -4.99
C ASP A 80 14.06 5.94 -6.29
N ALA A 81 13.34 4.94 -6.84
CA ALA A 81 13.66 4.18 -8.04
C ALA A 81 12.74 4.58 -9.22
N TRP A 82 12.25 5.82 -9.19
CA TRP A 82 11.28 6.34 -10.14
C TRP A 82 11.77 6.23 -11.59
N ASP A 83 10.90 5.75 -12.47
CA ASP A 83 11.17 5.56 -13.88
C ASP A 83 9.98 6.05 -14.71
N GLU A 84 10.20 7.11 -15.47
CA GLU A 84 9.16 7.81 -16.24
C GLU A 84 8.47 6.90 -17.27
N GLU A 85 9.19 5.96 -17.88
CA GLU A 85 8.63 5.05 -18.88
C GLU A 85 7.70 4.01 -18.24
N LEU A 86 8.11 3.43 -17.10
CA LEU A 86 7.28 2.50 -16.35
C LEU A 86 6.01 3.18 -15.83
N VAL A 87 6.14 4.40 -15.31
CA VAL A 87 5.02 5.18 -14.78
C VAL A 87 4.05 5.62 -15.88
N ALA A 88 4.55 6.12 -16.99
CA ALA A 88 3.71 6.51 -18.13
C ALA A 88 2.91 5.32 -18.67
N GLY A 89 3.56 4.16 -18.84
CA GLY A 89 2.88 2.93 -19.25
C GLY A 89 1.80 2.50 -18.29
N ALA A 90 2.07 2.55 -16.96
CA ALA A 90 1.08 2.26 -15.94
C ALA A 90 -0.13 3.22 -15.99
N CYS A 91 0.11 4.51 -16.15
CA CYS A 91 -0.95 5.52 -16.26
C CYS A 91 -1.79 5.34 -17.54
N ASP A 92 -1.16 5.02 -18.68
CA ASP A 92 -1.85 4.72 -19.92
C ASP A 92 -2.73 3.47 -19.80
N TRP A 93 -2.21 2.41 -19.18
CA TRP A 93 -2.97 1.19 -18.91
C TRP A 93 -4.17 1.47 -17.99
N LEU A 94 -3.97 2.21 -16.90
CA LEU A 94 -5.05 2.63 -16.00
C LEU A 94 -6.13 3.43 -16.76
N ALA A 95 -5.72 4.34 -17.65
CA ALA A 95 -6.67 5.14 -18.43
C ALA A 95 -7.47 4.29 -19.44
N ALA A 96 -6.86 3.24 -20.00
CA ALA A 96 -7.53 2.34 -20.93
C ALA A 96 -8.49 1.36 -20.24
N ASN A 97 -8.26 1.07 -18.94
CA ASN A 97 -9.02 0.11 -18.15
C ASN A 97 -9.85 0.75 -17.03
N ALA A 98 -9.94 2.09 -16.99
CA ALA A 98 -10.70 2.78 -15.96
C ALA A 98 -12.18 2.37 -15.94
N PRO A 99 -12.80 2.20 -14.76
CA PRO A 99 -14.24 2.11 -14.63
C PRO A 99 -14.97 3.31 -15.28
N ALA A 100 -16.24 3.15 -15.61
CA ALA A 100 -17.03 4.21 -16.25
C ALA A 100 -17.09 5.51 -15.43
N GLU A 101 -17.00 5.39 -14.10
CA GLU A 101 -17.00 6.53 -13.17
C GLU A 101 -15.62 7.18 -12.98
N GLY A 102 -14.55 6.59 -13.54
CA GLY A 102 -13.14 6.97 -13.34
C GLY A 102 -12.44 6.14 -12.28
N GLY A 103 -11.17 6.48 -11.98
CA GLY A 103 -10.36 5.77 -10.99
C GLY A 103 -9.89 4.38 -11.42
N ALA A 104 -9.72 3.47 -10.47
CA ALA A 104 -9.30 2.08 -10.69
C ALA A 104 -10.17 1.13 -9.85
N SER A 105 -10.57 0.00 -10.42
CA SER A 105 -11.17 -1.11 -9.67
C SER A 105 -10.15 -1.72 -8.71
N PHE A 106 -10.58 -2.56 -7.80
CA PHE A 106 -9.63 -3.34 -6.98
C PHE A 106 -9.03 -4.47 -7.80
N VAL A 107 -9.89 -5.28 -8.44
CA VAL A 107 -9.50 -6.45 -9.23
C VAL A 107 -10.19 -6.40 -10.60
N GLU A 108 -9.47 -6.76 -11.66
CA GLU A 108 -10.01 -6.92 -13.01
C GLU A 108 -10.47 -8.35 -13.28
N PRO A 109 -11.49 -8.58 -14.14
CA PRO A 109 -12.00 -9.91 -14.46
C PRO A 109 -10.95 -10.87 -15.04
N THR A 110 -9.83 -10.37 -15.54
CA THR A 110 -8.71 -11.19 -16.03
C THR A 110 -8.06 -12.06 -14.94
N VAL A 111 -8.47 -11.91 -13.67
CA VAL A 111 -8.08 -12.79 -12.56
C VAL A 111 -8.79 -14.15 -12.61
N GLU A 112 -9.91 -14.25 -13.32
CA GLU A 112 -10.69 -15.48 -13.40
C GLU A 112 -9.89 -16.63 -14.02
N GLY A 113 -10.06 -17.83 -13.44
CA GLY A 113 -9.31 -19.02 -13.86
C GLY A 113 -7.90 -19.13 -13.30
N TRP A 114 -7.42 -18.12 -12.57
CA TRP A 114 -6.13 -18.15 -11.90
C TRP A 114 -6.28 -18.34 -10.38
N PRO A 115 -5.30 -18.99 -9.73
CA PRO A 115 -5.28 -19.07 -8.26
C PRO A 115 -5.24 -17.66 -7.65
N ARG A 116 -6.05 -17.44 -6.62
CA ARG A 116 -6.17 -16.14 -5.95
C ARG A 116 -6.72 -16.28 -4.54
N ALA A 117 -6.54 -15.25 -3.73
CA ALA A 117 -7.17 -15.13 -2.43
C ALA A 117 -8.71 -15.05 -2.57
N PRO A 118 -9.48 -15.54 -1.59
CA PRO A 118 -10.93 -15.52 -1.64
C PRO A 118 -11.55 -14.12 -1.82
N TRP A 119 -10.88 -13.08 -1.35
CA TRP A 119 -11.32 -11.67 -1.49
C TRP A 119 -10.87 -11.04 -2.81
N TRP A 120 -10.11 -11.74 -3.64
CA TRP A 120 -9.63 -11.27 -4.94
C TRP A 120 -10.64 -11.64 -6.03
N GLU A 121 -11.83 -11.06 -5.94
CA GLU A 121 -12.92 -11.27 -6.90
C GLU A 121 -13.23 -9.97 -7.62
N ALA A 122 -13.46 -10.05 -8.94
CA ALA A 122 -13.89 -8.91 -9.71
C ALA A 122 -15.36 -8.62 -9.43
N GLU A 123 -15.67 -7.40 -8.99
CA GLU A 123 -17.04 -6.98 -8.74
C GLU A 123 -17.79 -6.74 -10.06
N GLU A 124 -19.09 -7.06 -10.07
CA GLU A 124 -19.96 -6.75 -11.20
C GLU A 124 -20.01 -5.25 -11.45
N GLY A 125 -19.89 -4.83 -12.72
CA GLY A 125 -19.83 -3.42 -13.09
C GLY A 125 -18.46 -2.76 -12.85
N ARG A 126 -17.52 -3.45 -12.24
CA ARG A 126 -16.15 -2.95 -11.99
C ARG A 126 -16.12 -1.57 -11.32
N PRO A 127 -16.71 -1.40 -10.13
CA PRO A 127 -16.70 -0.10 -9.46
C PRO A 127 -15.27 0.32 -9.11
N ALA A 128 -15.06 1.64 -9.02
CA ALA A 128 -13.79 2.17 -8.56
C ALA A 128 -13.59 1.89 -7.07
N SER A 129 -12.43 1.34 -6.73
CA SER A 129 -11.98 1.13 -5.36
C SER A 129 -11.38 2.42 -4.79
N LEU A 130 -11.91 2.92 -3.68
CA LEU A 130 -11.32 4.05 -2.95
C LEU A 130 -9.90 3.73 -2.50
N PHE A 131 -9.64 2.49 -2.08
CA PHE A 131 -8.33 2.04 -1.64
C PHE A 131 -7.31 2.11 -2.77
N THR A 132 -7.55 1.40 -3.86
CA THR A 132 -6.63 1.32 -5.00
C THR A 132 -6.46 2.68 -5.68
N THR A 133 -7.58 3.37 -5.96
CA THR A 133 -7.54 4.69 -6.60
C THR A 133 -6.80 5.70 -5.73
N GLY A 134 -7.08 5.72 -4.43
CA GLY A 134 -6.44 6.64 -3.48
C GLY A 134 -4.94 6.40 -3.34
N GLN A 135 -4.49 5.14 -3.29
CA GLN A 135 -3.06 4.80 -3.25
C GLN A 135 -2.33 5.27 -4.49
N ILE A 136 -2.85 4.95 -5.68
CA ILE A 136 -2.22 5.33 -6.95
C ILE A 136 -2.19 6.85 -7.08
N ALA A 137 -3.35 7.52 -6.90
CA ALA A 137 -3.44 8.97 -7.01
C ALA A 137 -2.50 9.69 -6.01
N SER A 138 -2.41 9.19 -4.78
CA SER A 138 -1.49 9.71 -3.77
C SER A 138 -0.04 9.70 -4.24
N THR A 139 0.44 8.56 -4.73
CA THR A 139 1.81 8.40 -5.22
C THR A 139 2.09 9.31 -6.42
N LEU A 140 1.18 9.36 -7.39
CA LEU A 140 1.34 10.21 -8.57
C LEU A 140 1.31 11.70 -8.22
N HIS A 141 0.47 12.15 -7.28
CA HIS A 141 0.46 13.53 -6.80
C HIS A 141 1.75 13.89 -6.04
N ALA A 142 2.26 12.99 -5.20
CA ALA A 142 3.53 13.19 -4.49
C ALA A 142 4.69 13.42 -5.47
N ARG A 143 4.69 12.70 -6.59
CA ARG A 143 5.70 12.83 -7.67
C ARG A 143 5.34 13.88 -8.73
N ARG A 144 4.22 14.60 -8.58
CA ARG A 144 3.76 15.66 -9.49
C ARG A 144 3.61 15.17 -10.94
N VAL A 145 3.11 13.95 -11.10
CA VAL A 145 2.81 13.38 -12.42
C VAL A 145 1.60 14.09 -13.02
N GLU A 146 1.68 14.44 -14.29
CA GLU A 146 0.56 15.00 -15.05
C GLU A 146 0.05 13.92 -16.02
N HIS A 147 -1.19 13.47 -15.82
CA HIS A 147 -1.81 12.47 -16.67
C HIS A 147 -3.34 12.49 -16.57
N ARG A 148 -4.04 12.34 -17.70
CA ARG A 148 -5.51 12.38 -17.77
C ARG A 148 -6.23 11.39 -16.83
N TRP A 149 -5.60 10.24 -16.54
CA TRP A 149 -6.16 9.29 -15.58
C TRP A 149 -6.16 9.88 -14.18
N LEU A 150 -5.09 10.56 -13.79
CA LEU A 150 -4.96 11.18 -12.47
C LEU A 150 -5.99 12.30 -12.26
N ASP A 151 -6.26 13.07 -13.31
CA ASP A 151 -7.31 14.12 -13.26
C ASP A 151 -8.67 13.48 -12.97
N GLY A 152 -9.07 12.46 -13.74
CA GLY A 152 -10.32 11.74 -13.55
C GLY A 152 -10.42 11.01 -12.21
N ALA A 153 -9.33 10.40 -11.73
CA ALA A 153 -9.24 9.76 -10.44
C ALA A 153 -9.37 10.77 -9.29
N THR A 154 -8.76 11.95 -9.43
CA THR A 154 -8.86 13.06 -8.46
C THR A 154 -10.29 13.56 -8.35
N ASP A 155 -10.98 13.77 -9.48
CA ASP A 155 -12.38 14.19 -9.50
C ASP A 155 -13.30 13.13 -8.86
N LEU A 156 -13.06 11.85 -9.15
CA LEU A 156 -13.80 10.76 -8.51
C LEU A 156 -13.60 10.76 -7.00
N LEU A 157 -12.35 10.81 -6.54
CA LEU A 157 -12.02 10.78 -5.12
C LEU A 157 -12.68 11.93 -4.37
N TRP A 158 -12.66 13.14 -4.95
CA TRP A 158 -13.34 14.27 -4.34
C TRP A 158 -14.86 14.07 -4.22
N ARG A 159 -15.52 13.56 -5.27
CA ARG A 159 -16.96 13.27 -5.20
C ARG A 159 -17.28 12.25 -4.10
N ARG A 160 -16.48 11.17 -4.02
CA ARG A 160 -16.66 10.11 -3.01
C ARG A 160 -16.35 10.58 -1.58
N ILE A 161 -15.38 11.49 -1.42
CA ILE A 161 -15.02 12.08 -0.12
C ILE A 161 -16.08 13.07 0.37
N ASP A 162 -16.70 13.83 -0.52
CA ASP A 162 -17.77 14.77 -0.15
C ASP A 162 -19.02 14.04 0.37
N ASP A 163 -19.29 12.82 -0.12
CA ASP A 163 -20.42 11.95 0.28
C ASP A 163 -19.98 10.77 1.16
N LEU A 164 -18.82 10.86 1.83
CA LEU A 164 -18.23 9.74 2.55
C LEU A 164 -19.04 9.41 3.81
N ASP A 165 -19.56 8.18 3.90
CA ASP A 165 -20.27 7.67 5.06
C ASP A 165 -19.59 6.45 5.70
N ASP A 166 -19.45 5.35 4.97
CA ASP A 166 -18.79 4.13 5.44
C ASP A 166 -17.89 3.53 4.34
N PRO A 167 -16.63 3.99 4.25
CA PRO A 167 -15.69 3.48 3.23
C PRO A 167 -15.04 2.14 3.60
N GLY A 168 -15.31 1.62 4.80
CA GLY A 168 -14.51 0.56 5.41
C GLY A 168 -13.04 0.97 5.65
N PRO A 169 -12.29 0.17 6.40
CA PRO A 169 -10.92 0.53 6.78
C PRO A 169 -9.98 0.68 5.59
N TYR A 170 -10.05 -0.20 4.61
CA TYR A 170 -9.23 -0.11 3.39
C TYR A 170 -9.56 1.15 2.57
N GLY A 171 -10.85 1.41 2.33
CA GLY A 171 -11.28 2.62 1.62
C GLY A 171 -10.83 3.89 2.32
N PHE A 172 -10.92 3.92 3.65
CA PHE A 172 -10.48 5.06 4.45
C PHE A 172 -8.95 5.26 4.41
N ARG A 173 -8.15 4.18 4.37
CA ARG A 173 -6.70 4.28 4.12
C ARG A 173 -6.40 4.93 2.77
N GLY A 174 -7.15 4.57 1.73
CA GLY A 174 -7.03 5.20 0.40
C GLY A 174 -7.36 6.70 0.45
N VAL A 175 -8.44 7.08 1.14
CA VAL A 175 -8.83 8.49 1.34
C VAL A 175 -7.72 9.27 2.06
N LEU A 176 -7.22 8.78 3.18
CA LEU A 176 -6.18 9.46 3.95
C LEU A 176 -4.88 9.63 3.16
N ARG A 177 -4.49 8.62 2.38
CA ARG A 177 -3.33 8.70 1.48
C ARG A 177 -3.52 9.76 0.41
N PHE A 178 -4.69 9.81 -0.23
CA PHE A 178 -5.02 10.84 -1.21
C PHE A 178 -4.95 12.24 -0.59
N LEU A 179 -5.60 12.46 0.56
CA LEU A 179 -5.58 13.73 1.27
C LEU A 179 -4.17 14.17 1.68
N GLN A 180 -3.24 13.23 1.88
CA GLN A 180 -1.84 13.53 2.21
C GLN A 180 -1.14 14.31 1.08
N HIS A 181 -1.42 13.98 -0.20
CA HIS A 181 -0.58 14.44 -1.32
C HIS A 181 -1.34 15.23 -2.39
N VAL A 182 -2.67 15.24 -2.38
CA VAL A 182 -3.45 16.01 -3.38
C VAL A 182 -3.08 17.49 -3.32
N PRO A 183 -2.92 18.19 -4.48
CA PRO A 183 -2.43 19.58 -4.53
C PRO A 183 -3.34 20.59 -3.83
N ASP A 184 -4.67 20.41 -3.86
CA ASP A 184 -5.60 21.30 -3.16
C ASP A 184 -5.56 21.04 -1.64
N ARG A 185 -4.54 21.60 -1.00
CA ARG A 185 -4.29 21.44 0.44
C ARG A 185 -5.42 22.01 1.30
N GLY A 186 -6.06 23.09 0.85
CA GLY A 186 -7.17 23.71 1.57
C GLY A 186 -8.39 22.80 1.64
N ARG A 187 -8.77 22.20 0.52
CA ARG A 187 -9.86 21.23 0.45
C ARG A 187 -9.51 19.95 1.19
N ALA A 188 -8.25 19.48 1.08
CA ALA A 188 -7.79 18.29 1.80
C ALA A 188 -7.89 18.46 3.32
N GLU A 189 -7.49 19.61 3.85
CA GLU A 189 -7.60 19.89 5.28
C GLU A 189 -9.07 19.92 5.73
N GLN A 190 -9.94 20.62 5.02
CA GLN A 190 -11.38 20.66 5.31
C GLN A 190 -12.01 19.26 5.27
N ALA A 191 -11.65 18.43 4.27
CA ALA A 191 -12.13 17.04 4.17
C ALA A 191 -11.64 16.19 5.34
N PHE A 192 -10.38 16.34 5.74
CA PHE A 192 -9.81 15.65 6.89
C PHE A 192 -10.50 16.05 8.20
N GLU A 193 -10.75 17.34 8.43
CA GLU A 193 -11.45 17.84 9.62
C GLU A 193 -12.89 17.31 9.70
N ARG A 194 -13.60 17.23 8.57
CA ARG A 194 -14.98 16.70 8.52
C ARG A 194 -15.03 15.18 8.71
N GLY A 195 -14.13 14.45 8.01
CA GLY A 195 -14.22 13.00 7.85
C GLY A 195 -13.29 12.19 8.75
N GLY A 196 -12.25 12.80 9.34
CA GLY A 196 -11.23 12.05 10.11
C GLY A 196 -11.79 11.23 11.27
N ARG A 197 -12.86 11.70 11.92
CA ARG A 197 -13.50 11.00 13.04
C ARG A 197 -14.26 9.74 12.61
N LEU A 198 -14.61 9.59 11.33
CA LEU A 198 -15.26 8.35 10.84
C LEU A 198 -14.44 7.10 11.17
N LEU A 199 -13.12 7.25 11.29
CA LEU A 199 -12.23 6.15 11.69
C LEU A 199 -12.66 5.49 13.01
N PHE A 200 -13.10 6.31 13.98
CA PHE A 200 -13.56 5.87 15.28
C PHE A 200 -15.07 5.61 15.31
N ASP A 201 -15.85 6.47 14.65
CA ASP A 201 -17.32 6.40 14.64
C ASP A 201 -17.83 5.14 13.91
N ARG A 202 -17.00 4.54 13.03
CA ARG A 202 -17.29 3.30 12.29
C ARG A 202 -16.42 2.11 12.71
N ASP A 203 -15.76 2.18 13.87
CA ASP A 203 -14.92 1.11 14.42
C ASP A 203 -13.89 0.55 13.43
N MET A 204 -13.29 1.44 12.58
CA MET A 204 -12.34 1.04 11.53
C MET A 204 -10.91 0.82 12.03
N VAL A 205 -10.62 1.10 13.30
CA VAL A 205 -9.28 0.99 13.88
C VAL A 205 -9.31 0.34 15.25
N ALA A 206 -8.42 -0.61 15.48
CA ALA A 206 -8.17 -1.20 16.80
C ALA A 206 -7.10 -0.37 17.53
N LEU A 207 -7.47 0.23 18.66
CA LEU A 207 -6.57 1.03 19.50
C LEU A 207 -5.78 0.17 20.50
N ASP A 208 -6.24 -1.06 20.76
CA ASP A 208 -5.50 -2.04 21.55
C ASP A 208 -4.43 -2.70 20.64
N PRO A 209 -3.12 -2.56 20.95
CA PRO A 209 -2.07 -3.16 20.15
C PRO A 209 -2.08 -4.70 20.17
N ASP A 210 -2.73 -5.31 21.15
CA ASP A 210 -2.87 -6.76 21.30
C ASP A 210 -4.20 -7.30 20.72
N ALA A 211 -4.95 -6.47 19.96
CA ALA A 211 -6.19 -6.89 19.33
C ALA A 211 -5.97 -8.05 18.36
N GLU A 212 -6.76 -9.12 18.52
CA GLU A 212 -6.66 -10.33 17.71
C GLU A 212 -7.50 -10.26 16.43
N GLY A 213 -7.10 -11.06 15.42
CA GLY A 213 -7.79 -11.20 14.13
C GLY A 213 -7.31 -10.18 13.10
N GLU A 214 -8.05 -10.11 11.97
CA GLU A 214 -7.76 -9.14 10.92
C GLU A 214 -8.29 -7.76 11.33
N VAL A 215 -7.42 -6.98 11.98
CA VAL A 215 -7.71 -5.62 12.43
C VAL A 215 -6.76 -4.63 11.79
N HIS A 216 -7.21 -3.39 11.63
CA HIS A 216 -6.35 -2.27 11.23
C HIS A 216 -5.94 -1.48 12.46
N THR A 217 -4.64 -1.21 12.57
CA THR A 217 -4.03 -0.50 13.69
C THR A 217 -3.78 0.98 13.33
N PRO A 218 -3.50 1.85 14.30
CA PRO A 218 -3.06 3.23 14.04
C PRO A 218 -1.91 3.34 13.02
N LEU A 219 -0.96 2.38 13.03
CA LEU A 219 0.17 2.39 12.10
C LEU A 219 -0.21 2.02 10.65
N ASP A 220 -1.36 1.38 10.42
CA ASP A 220 -1.90 1.16 9.06
C ASP A 220 -2.37 2.46 8.40
N PHE A 221 -2.82 3.41 9.20
CA PHE A 221 -3.30 4.72 8.75
C PHE A 221 -2.20 5.79 8.82
N ALA A 222 -1.35 5.73 9.83
CA ALA A 222 -0.34 6.74 10.16
C ALA A 222 1.06 6.12 10.38
N PRO A 223 1.67 5.45 9.37
CA PRO A 223 2.95 4.76 9.52
C PRO A 223 4.13 5.71 9.76
N ASN A 224 4.02 6.94 9.28
CA ASN A 224 5.08 7.95 9.37
C ASN A 224 4.66 9.12 10.26
N PRO A 225 5.60 9.80 10.94
CA PRO A 225 5.29 10.97 11.79
C PRO A 225 4.63 12.13 11.03
N ASP A 226 4.91 12.28 9.72
CA ASP A 226 4.36 13.31 8.85
C ASP A 226 3.03 12.93 8.18
N SER A 227 2.51 11.74 8.46
CA SER A 227 1.19 11.33 7.94
C SER A 227 0.10 12.25 8.47
N ILE A 228 -0.80 12.73 7.58
CA ILE A 228 -1.95 13.56 7.99
C ILE A 228 -2.79 12.85 9.07
N ALA A 229 -2.92 11.53 8.97
CA ALA A 229 -3.64 10.69 9.90
C ALA A 229 -2.99 10.61 11.29
N ARG A 230 -1.71 11.02 11.47
CA ARG A 230 -1.05 11.07 12.78
C ARG A 230 -1.83 11.93 13.78
N ARG A 231 -2.49 12.95 13.30
CA ARG A 231 -3.31 13.88 14.07
C ARG A 231 -4.57 13.26 14.70
N LEU A 232 -4.95 12.06 14.26
CA LEU A 232 -6.10 11.32 14.80
C LEU A 232 -5.76 10.56 16.09
N PHE A 233 -4.49 10.35 16.38
CA PHE A 233 -4.02 9.50 17.47
C PHE A 233 -3.17 10.33 18.46
N ASP A 234 -3.30 10.01 19.74
CA ASP A 234 -2.37 10.53 20.73
C ASP A 234 -1.01 9.80 20.64
N GLU A 235 0.01 10.43 21.21
CA GLU A 235 1.37 9.89 21.17
C GLU A 235 1.48 8.56 21.93
N ALA A 236 0.76 8.40 23.05
CA ALA A 236 0.82 7.18 23.84
C ALA A 236 0.26 5.97 23.06
N THR A 237 -0.82 6.17 22.30
CA THR A 237 -1.38 5.13 21.40
C THR A 237 -0.37 4.75 20.34
N ILE A 238 0.24 5.72 19.66
CA ILE A 238 1.25 5.45 18.63
C ILE A 238 2.47 4.71 19.20
N GLU A 239 2.98 5.16 20.34
CA GLU A 239 4.14 4.54 20.99
C GLU A 239 3.85 3.09 21.39
N ALA A 240 2.65 2.79 21.92
CA ALA A 240 2.24 1.42 22.23
C ALA A 240 2.24 0.52 20.98
N HIS A 241 1.69 1.00 19.87
CA HIS A 241 1.70 0.25 18.61
C HIS A 241 3.10 0.12 17.99
N LEU A 242 3.98 1.11 18.17
CA LEU A 242 5.38 1.00 17.74
C LEU A 242 6.15 -0.03 18.60
N ASP A 243 5.91 -0.08 19.92
CA ASP A 243 6.48 -1.08 20.79
C ASP A 243 5.99 -2.50 20.42
N HIS A 244 4.69 -2.64 20.14
CA HIS A 244 4.13 -3.91 19.65
C HIS A 244 4.74 -4.33 18.30
N LEU A 245 4.84 -3.40 17.34
CA LEU A 245 5.45 -3.67 16.03
C LEU A 245 6.93 -4.08 16.19
N ALA A 246 7.70 -3.40 17.04
CA ALA A 246 9.09 -3.75 17.32
C ALA A 246 9.22 -5.13 17.99
N GLY A 247 8.29 -5.49 18.87
CA GLY A 247 8.21 -6.80 19.52
C GLY A 247 7.69 -7.93 18.61
N GLY A 248 7.06 -7.59 17.49
CA GLY A 248 6.44 -8.52 16.54
C GLY A 248 7.41 -9.22 15.59
N GLN A 249 8.74 -8.98 15.71
CA GLN A 249 9.74 -9.69 14.92
C GLN A 249 9.80 -11.16 15.38
N ALA A 250 9.58 -12.10 14.45
CA ALA A 250 9.63 -13.53 14.74
C ALA A 250 11.07 -14.04 14.90
N ASP A 251 11.23 -15.24 15.49
CA ASP A 251 12.53 -15.88 15.73
C ASP A 251 13.36 -16.07 14.45
N ASP A 252 12.71 -16.19 13.29
CA ASP A 252 13.38 -16.28 11.99
C ASP A 252 13.85 -14.92 11.43
N GLY A 253 13.54 -13.83 12.12
CA GLY A 253 13.91 -12.46 11.79
C GLY A 253 12.88 -11.69 10.95
N GLY A 254 11.82 -12.35 10.45
CA GLY A 254 10.76 -11.72 9.66
C GLY A 254 9.59 -11.23 10.50
N TRP A 255 8.72 -10.41 9.90
CA TRP A 255 7.39 -10.09 10.42
C TRP A 255 6.33 -10.95 9.77
N THR A 256 5.21 -11.13 10.46
CA THR A 256 4.05 -11.85 9.97
C THR A 256 2.84 -10.91 9.83
N PHE A 257 1.70 -11.44 9.43
CA PHE A 257 0.44 -10.74 9.23
C PHE A 257 -0.71 -11.46 9.96
N ASN A 258 -1.83 -10.77 10.13
CA ASN A 258 -2.97 -11.20 10.93
C ASN A 258 -4.21 -11.61 10.11
N TRP A 259 -4.08 -11.67 8.78
CA TRP A 259 -5.15 -12.16 7.89
C TRP A 259 -4.92 -13.58 7.40
N LEU A 260 -5.90 -14.15 6.69
CA LEU A 260 -5.84 -15.51 6.18
C LEU A 260 -4.69 -15.69 5.17
N ALA A 261 -3.76 -16.59 5.49
CA ALA A 261 -2.76 -17.06 4.54
C ALA A 261 -3.40 -18.03 3.53
N TRP A 262 -3.91 -17.53 2.42
CA TRP A 262 -4.63 -18.33 1.44
C TRP A 262 -3.76 -19.33 0.67
N SER A 263 -2.45 -19.10 0.59
CA SER A 263 -1.49 -20.05 0.04
C SER A 263 -0.11 -19.89 0.70
N PRO A 264 0.69 -20.98 0.79
CA PRO A 264 2.03 -20.91 1.38
C PRO A 264 2.98 -19.96 0.61
N VAL A 265 2.81 -19.86 -0.71
CA VAL A 265 3.64 -18.97 -1.55
C VAL A 265 3.28 -17.51 -1.27
N ALA A 266 1.99 -17.17 -1.27
CA ALA A 266 1.52 -15.83 -0.93
C ALA A 266 1.95 -15.43 0.50
N ALA A 267 1.87 -16.35 1.45
CA ALA A 267 2.33 -16.11 2.83
C ALA A 267 3.82 -15.75 2.89
N SER A 268 4.66 -16.46 2.16
CA SER A 268 6.10 -16.16 2.09
C SER A 268 6.39 -14.81 1.45
N GLU A 269 5.68 -14.49 0.36
CA GLU A 269 5.82 -13.22 -0.36
C GLU A 269 5.33 -12.04 0.49
N TRP A 270 4.18 -12.18 1.18
CA TRP A 270 3.69 -11.18 2.11
C TRP A 270 4.65 -10.95 3.27
N ARG A 271 5.17 -12.01 3.90
CA ARG A 271 6.14 -11.85 4.99
C ARG A 271 7.39 -11.10 4.53
N GLY A 272 7.87 -11.33 3.29
CA GLY A 272 8.99 -10.58 2.70
C GLY A 272 8.68 -9.08 2.60
N SER A 273 7.54 -8.74 2.02
CA SER A 273 7.11 -7.33 1.87
C SER A 273 6.92 -6.66 3.23
N LEU A 274 6.17 -7.29 4.14
CA LEU A 274 5.85 -6.74 5.45
C LEU A 274 7.08 -6.57 6.35
N THR A 275 8.08 -7.43 6.21
CA THR A 275 9.35 -7.27 6.93
C THR A 275 10.04 -5.95 6.53
N VAL A 276 10.06 -5.62 5.25
CA VAL A 276 10.59 -4.33 4.79
C VAL A 276 9.72 -3.18 5.28
N ASP A 277 8.39 -3.32 5.24
CA ASP A 277 7.45 -2.26 5.65
C ASP A 277 7.50 -1.99 7.16
N ALA A 278 7.61 -3.04 7.98
CA ALA A 278 7.79 -2.91 9.43
C ALA A 278 9.07 -2.13 9.78
N LEU A 279 10.20 -2.51 9.18
CA LEU A 279 11.47 -1.80 9.37
C LEU A 279 11.38 -0.34 8.90
N ARG A 280 10.69 -0.05 7.79
CA ARG A 280 10.48 1.32 7.32
C ARG A 280 9.70 2.15 8.33
N THR A 281 8.60 1.62 8.83
CA THR A 281 7.77 2.27 9.86
C THR A 281 8.58 2.53 11.12
N LEU A 282 9.30 1.54 11.62
CA LEU A 282 10.14 1.66 12.81
C LEU A 282 11.25 2.70 12.61
N ARG A 283 11.93 2.71 11.47
CA ARG A 283 12.96 3.70 11.16
C ARG A 283 12.39 5.12 11.07
N ALA A 284 11.25 5.30 10.41
CA ALA A 284 10.62 6.61 10.28
C ALA A 284 10.22 7.21 11.64
N ASN A 285 9.95 6.35 12.63
CA ASN A 285 9.60 6.73 14.00
C ASN A 285 10.79 6.65 14.98
N GLY A 286 12.05 6.55 14.50
CA GLY A 286 13.25 6.59 15.33
C GLY A 286 13.44 5.37 16.24
N ARG A 287 12.93 4.19 15.81
CA ARG A 287 12.98 2.92 16.56
C ARG A 287 14.04 1.93 16.04
N LEU A 288 14.88 2.35 15.05
CA LEU A 288 16.04 1.61 14.54
C LEU A 288 17.32 2.37 14.76
#